data_c2fd51459fcf7159b2635194aa9ed8f7
#
_entry.id   c2fd51459fcf7159b2635194aa9ed8f7
#
_cell.length_a   1.000
_cell.length_b   1.000
_cell.length_c   1.000
_cell.angle_alpha   90.00
_cell.angle_beta   90.00
_cell.angle_gamma   90.00
#
_symmetry.space_group_name_H-M   'P 1'
#
loop_
_entity.id
_entity.type
_entity.pdbx_description
1 polymer ?
#
loop_
_entity_poly.entity_id
_entity_poly.type
_entity_poly.pdbx_seq_one_letter_code
_entity_poly.pdbx_strand_id
1 'polypeptide(L)'
;MLAKTTFALAACALAAGGTAAADDLGRCPGADQVETELKNSSSSGYYIPGLKLIVMNKTVLDGYAPAVRKFIFAHECAHSDPAVAEDEMAADCTASRKGASEGWLDRPEVIKVCAHLARFPVDATHPPVGVRCANIRRCSGLFGEGGSQPQPQEAQQRALERNPDATPLTTPTVVARQLD
;
A
#
# COMPACT_ATOMS: atom_id res chain seq x y z
N MET A 1 54.41 47.54 30.21
CA MET A 1 53.96 46.16 30.14
C MET A 1 52.44 46.19 29.89
N LEU A 2 52.01 45.95 28.62
CA LEU A 2 50.58 45.92 28.24
C LEU A 2 50.11 44.48 28.25
N ALA A 3 49.12 44.15 29.09
CA ALA A 3 48.43 42.89 29.10
C ALA A 3 47.40 42.85 27.95
N LYS A 4 47.55 41.88 27.05
CA LYS A 4 46.57 41.59 25.98
C LYS A 4 45.52 40.65 26.53
N THR A 5 44.31 41.14 26.69
CA THR A 5 43.13 40.32 27.06
C THR A 5 42.50 39.73 25.80
N THR A 6 42.58 38.44 25.62
CA THR A 6 41.97 37.71 24.49
C THR A 6 40.53 37.35 24.85
N PHE A 7 39.57 37.93 24.16
CA PHE A 7 38.17 37.54 24.28
C PHE A 7 37.93 36.30 23.40
N ALA A 8 37.54 35.18 24.04
CA ALA A 8 37.10 33.99 23.37
C ALA A 8 35.59 34.16 23.04
N LEU A 9 35.26 34.25 21.75
CA LEU A 9 33.89 34.16 21.26
C LEU A 9 33.43 32.71 21.35
N ALA A 10 32.51 32.44 22.26
CA ALA A 10 31.78 31.17 22.29
C ALA A 10 30.72 31.18 21.16
N ALA A 11 30.94 30.41 20.11
CA ALA A 11 29.96 30.17 19.06
C ALA A 11 28.85 29.25 19.60
N CYS A 12 27.69 29.82 19.87
CA CYS A 12 26.48 29.09 20.17
C CYS A 12 26.01 28.38 18.89
N ALA A 13 26.26 27.08 18.78
CA ALA A 13 25.69 26.24 17.72
C ALA A 13 24.19 26.15 17.97
N LEU A 14 23.40 26.90 17.21
CA LEU A 14 21.96 26.70 17.08
C LEU A 14 21.75 25.31 16.46
N ALA A 15 21.34 24.35 17.28
CA ALA A 15 20.81 23.09 16.81
C ALA A 15 19.59 23.41 15.96
N ALA A 16 19.74 23.33 14.64
CA ALA A 16 18.63 23.35 13.70
C ALA A 16 17.75 22.15 14.06
N GLY A 17 16.65 22.41 14.78
CA GLY A 17 15.58 21.47 14.97
C GLY A 17 15.09 21.05 13.58
N GLY A 18 15.49 19.87 13.14
CA GLY A 18 14.96 19.27 11.93
C GLY A 18 13.46 19.17 12.10
N THR A 19 12.70 19.99 11.40
CA THR A 19 11.31 19.70 11.11
C THR A 19 11.32 18.33 10.46
N ALA A 20 10.69 17.34 11.11
CA ALA A 20 10.43 16.06 10.48
C ALA A 20 9.77 16.37 9.13
N ALA A 21 10.49 16.11 8.04
CA ALA A 21 9.95 16.27 6.71
C ALA A 21 8.65 15.45 6.68
N ALA A 22 7.55 16.10 6.33
CA ALA A 22 6.33 15.40 6.03
C ALA A 22 6.73 14.29 5.05
N ASP A 23 6.41 13.02 5.40
CA ASP A 23 6.82 11.90 4.57
C ASP A 23 6.28 12.13 3.17
N ASP A 24 7.18 12.36 2.24
CA ASP A 24 6.82 12.56 0.85
C ASP A 24 6.21 11.25 0.32
N LEU A 25 4.89 11.24 0.12
CA LEU A 25 4.18 10.10 -0.46
C LEU A 25 4.58 9.87 -1.93
N GLY A 26 5.26 10.85 -2.53
CA GLY A 26 5.63 10.85 -3.93
C GLY A 26 4.55 11.48 -4.82
N ARG A 27 4.70 11.29 -6.13
CA ARG A 27 3.74 11.78 -7.14
C ARG A 27 3.11 10.62 -7.90
N CYS A 28 1.86 10.80 -8.28
CA CYS A 28 1.15 9.91 -9.19
C CYS A 28 1.09 10.52 -10.59
N PRO A 29 1.75 9.91 -11.60
CA PRO A 29 1.75 10.47 -12.96
C PRO A 29 0.39 10.53 -13.64
N GLY A 30 -0.55 9.67 -13.21
CA GLY A 30 -1.87 9.51 -13.83
C GLY A 30 -3.01 10.27 -13.15
N ALA A 31 -2.75 10.91 -11.99
CA ALA A 31 -3.78 11.55 -11.20
C ALA A 31 -3.24 12.74 -10.39
N ASP A 32 -4.11 13.71 -10.14
CA ASP A 32 -3.88 14.71 -9.10
C ASP A 32 -4.01 14.07 -7.71
N GLN A 33 -3.41 14.69 -6.70
CA GLN A 33 -3.47 14.20 -5.33
C GLN A 33 -3.79 15.30 -4.35
N VAL A 34 -4.57 14.98 -3.33
CA VAL A 34 -4.88 15.87 -2.20
C VAL A 34 -4.79 15.10 -0.90
N GLU A 35 -4.11 15.68 0.09
CA GLU A 35 -4.18 15.24 1.47
C GLU A 35 -5.15 16.14 2.22
N THR A 36 -6.13 15.54 2.88
CA THR A 36 -7.17 16.28 3.61
C THR A 36 -7.62 15.52 4.85
N GLU A 37 -8.24 16.25 5.75
CA GLU A 37 -8.87 15.63 6.93
C GLU A 37 -10.29 15.20 6.57
N LEU A 38 -10.51 13.88 6.47
CA LEU A 38 -11.85 13.33 6.28
C LEU A 38 -12.43 12.97 7.64
N LYS A 39 -13.17 13.92 8.21
CA LYS A 39 -13.87 13.71 9.50
C LYS A 39 -14.91 12.59 9.34
N ASN A 40 -14.95 11.68 10.31
CA ASN A 40 -15.89 10.54 10.34
C ASN A 40 -15.67 9.49 9.24
N SER A 41 -14.49 9.46 8.61
CA SER A 41 -14.11 8.40 7.66
C SER A 41 -12.96 7.56 8.24
N SER A 42 -13.11 6.24 8.19
CA SER A 42 -12.04 5.28 8.50
C SER A 42 -11.19 4.94 7.28
N SER A 43 -11.57 5.40 6.09
CA SER A 43 -10.79 5.17 4.87
C SER A 43 -9.46 5.91 4.93
N SER A 44 -8.39 5.24 4.58
CA SER A 44 -7.03 5.81 4.49
C SER A 44 -6.84 6.68 3.25
N GLY A 45 -7.53 6.35 2.18
CA GLY A 45 -7.50 7.05 0.90
C GLY A 45 -8.37 6.34 -0.12
N TYR A 46 -8.55 6.95 -1.27
CA TYR A 46 -9.23 6.37 -2.42
C TYR A 46 -8.92 7.16 -3.69
N TYR A 47 -8.98 6.47 -4.83
CA TYR A 47 -8.91 7.07 -6.15
C TYR A 47 -10.31 7.35 -6.68
N ILE A 48 -10.52 8.52 -7.31
CA ILE A 48 -11.78 8.94 -7.96
C ILE A 48 -11.56 8.97 -9.47
N PRO A 49 -11.95 7.93 -10.24
CA PRO A 49 -11.65 7.82 -11.67
C PRO A 49 -12.15 9.00 -12.49
N GLY A 50 -13.39 9.45 -12.26
CA GLY A 50 -14.01 10.54 -13.01
C GLY A 50 -13.32 11.90 -12.84
N LEU A 51 -12.59 12.09 -11.74
CA LEU A 51 -11.82 13.30 -11.44
C LEU A 51 -10.32 13.12 -11.65
N LYS A 52 -9.85 11.89 -11.85
CA LYS A 52 -8.44 11.52 -11.83
C LYS A 52 -7.76 12.06 -10.57
N LEU A 53 -8.38 11.87 -9.42
CA LEU A 53 -7.96 12.44 -8.15
C LEU A 53 -7.75 11.35 -7.10
N ILE A 54 -6.59 11.37 -6.44
CA ILE A 54 -6.32 10.57 -5.25
C ILE A 54 -6.59 11.45 -4.03
N VAL A 55 -7.46 10.98 -3.15
CA VAL A 55 -7.74 11.62 -1.86
C VAL A 55 -7.11 10.79 -0.75
N MET A 56 -6.20 11.41 0.01
CA MET A 56 -5.53 10.77 1.14
C MET A 56 -6.03 11.38 2.44
N ASN A 57 -6.47 10.53 3.37
CA ASN A 57 -7.00 10.96 4.66
C ASN A 57 -5.88 11.15 5.67
N LYS A 58 -5.40 12.39 5.80
CA LYS A 58 -4.32 12.73 6.71
C LYS A 58 -4.56 12.27 8.15
N THR A 59 -5.79 12.43 8.66
CA THR A 59 -6.14 12.05 10.04
C THR A 59 -5.87 10.56 10.32
N VAL A 60 -6.12 9.70 9.34
CA VAL A 60 -5.91 8.26 9.46
C VAL A 60 -4.44 7.90 9.19
N LEU A 61 -3.84 8.53 8.17
CA LEU A 61 -2.48 8.23 7.73
C LEU A 61 -1.41 8.64 8.75
N ASP A 62 -1.61 9.73 9.49
CA ASP A 62 -0.63 10.19 10.50
C ASP A 62 -0.37 9.14 11.59
N GLY A 63 -1.30 8.19 11.80
CA GLY A 63 -1.13 7.07 12.72
C GLY A 63 -0.37 5.86 12.15
N TYR A 64 0.04 5.88 10.87
CA TYR A 64 0.64 4.73 10.20
C TYR A 64 2.14 4.88 9.99
N ALA A 65 2.84 3.74 9.94
CA ALA A 65 4.25 3.72 9.59
C ALA A 65 4.48 4.29 8.17
N PRO A 66 5.61 4.96 7.91
CA PRO A 66 5.89 5.61 6.63
C PRO A 66 5.71 4.68 5.42
N ALA A 67 6.19 3.46 5.48
CA ALA A 67 6.05 2.50 4.38
C ALA A 67 4.58 2.08 4.14
N VAL A 68 3.76 2.01 5.20
CA VAL A 68 2.32 1.73 5.07
C VAL A 68 1.62 2.89 4.35
N ARG A 69 1.94 4.13 4.70
CA ARG A 69 1.40 5.32 4.03
C ARG A 69 1.78 5.36 2.55
N LYS A 70 3.06 5.13 2.23
CA LYS A 70 3.55 5.05 0.85
C LYS A 70 2.90 3.92 0.07
N PHE A 71 2.70 2.76 0.71
CA PHE A 71 2.04 1.62 0.08
C PHE A 71 0.59 1.95 -0.29
N ILE A 72 -0.19 2.54 0.63
CA ILE A 72 -1.57 2.96 0.37
C ILE A 72 -1.60 3.96 -0.78
N PHE A 73 -0.76 4.99 -0.74
CA PHE A 73 -0.71 5.97 -1.82
C PHE A 73 -0.34 5.35 -3.18
N ALA A 74 0.65 4.47 -3.21
CA ALA A 74 1.07 3.79 -4.44
C ALA A 74 -0.01 2.84 -4.98
N HIS A 75 -0.80 2.22 -4.09
CA HIS A 75 -1.95 1.39 -4.42
C HIS A 75 -3.06 2.25 -5.07
N GLU A 76 -3.46 3.36 -4.45
CA GLU A 76 -4.43 4.28 -5.02
C GLU A 76 -3.95 4.89 -6.35
N CYS A 77 -2.65 5.18 -6.45
CA CYS A 77 -2.05 5.64 -7.70
C CYS A 77 -2.13 4.58 -8.82
N ALA A 78 -1.96 3.31 -8.47
CA ALA A 78 -2.05 2.23 -9.46
C ALA A 78 -3.44 2.15 -10.12
N HIS A 79 -4.51 2.47 -9.40
CA HIS A 79 -5.87 2.54 -9.96
C HIS A 79 -6.04 3.61 -11.03
N SER A 80 -5.13 4.59 -11.13
CA SER A 80 -5.14 5.57 -12.22
C SER A 80 -4.68 5.01 -13.56
N ASP A 81 -4.03 3.85 -13.57
CA ASP A 81 -3.67 3.12 -14.79
C ASP A 81 -4.89 2.31 -15.29
N PRO A 82 -5.38 2.55 -16.52
CA PRO A 82 -6.48 1.78 -17.07
C PRO A 82 -6.25 0.26 -17.13
N ALA A 83 -4.99 -0.18 -17.16
CA ALA A 83 -4.65 -1.61 -17.14
C ALA A 83 -4.81 -2.24 -15.74
N VAL A 84 -4.85 -1.43 -14.69
CA VAL A 84 -5.06 -1.83 -13.30
C VAL A 84 -6.50 -1.56 -12.89
N ALA A 85 -6.98 -0.35 -13.16
CA ALA A 85 -8.35 0.11 -12.88
C ALA A 85 -8.88 -0.37 -11.51
N GLU A 86 -9.88 -1.25 -11.48
CA GLU A 86 -10.51 -1.78 -10.27
C GLU A 86 -9.90 -3.11 -9.79
N ASP A 87 -8.76 -3.53 -10.36
CA ASP A 87 -8.08 -4.77 -9.96
C ASP A 87 -7.19 -4.54 -8.72
N GLU A 88 -7.72 -4.83 -7.56
CA GLU A 88 -7.04 -4.73 -6.27
C GLU A 88 -5.73 -5.51 -6.20
N MET A 89 -5.68 -6.69 -6.84
CA MET A 89 -4.49 -7.52 -6.85
C MET A 89 -3.40 -6.95 -7.75
N ALA A 90 -3.79 -6.33 -8.86
CA ALA A 90 -2.87 -5.61 -9.74
C ALA A 90 -2.37 -4.32 -9.07
N ALA A 91 -3.24 -3.59 -8.36
CA ALA A 91 -2.86 -2.40 -7.59
C ALA A 91 -1.86 -2.74 -6.47
N ASP A 92 -2.13 -3.78 -5.68
CA ASP A 92 -1.19 -4.29 -4.65
C ASP A 92 0.15 -4.68 -5.25
N CYS A 93 0.14 -5.36 -6.40
CA CYS A 93 1.34 -5.80 -7.09
C CYS A 93 2.17 -4.61 -7.60
N THR A 94 1.51 -3.61 -8.18
CA THR A 94 2.15 -2.39 -8.67
C THR A 94 2.79 -1.60 -7.52
N ALA A 95 2.06 -1.38 -6.42
CA ALA A 95 2.58 -0.73 -5.22
C ALA A 95 3.78 -1.48 -4.63
N SER A 96 3.72 -2.81 -4.58
CA SER A 96 4.79 -3.65 -4.04
C SER A 96 6.06 -3.59 -4.87
N ARG A 97 5.95 -3.67 -6.19
CA ARG A 97 7.09 -3.55 -7.13
C ARG A 97 7.73 -2.18 -7.03
N LYS A 98 6.90 -1.13 -7.02
CA LYS A 98 7.38 0.25 -6.85
C LYS A 98 8.16 0.38 -5.54
N GLY A 99 7.58 -0.04 -4.42
CA GLY A 99 8.21 0.09 -3.11
C GLY A 99 9.51 -0.67 -2.98
N ALA A 100 9.59 -1.89 -3.52
CA ALA A 100 10.81 -2.68 -3.53
C ALA A 100 11.88 -2.05 -4.42
N SER A 101 11.53 -1.55 -5.62
CA SER A 101 12.47 -0.92 -6.55
C SER A 101 13.01 0.42 -6.05
N GLU A 102 12.20 1.18 -5.32
CA GLU A 102 12.57 2.48 -4.73
C GLU A 102 13.19 2.34 -3.32
N GLY A 103 13.24 1.13 -2.77
CA GLY A 103 13.90 0.82 -1.50
C GLY A 103 13.15 1.24 -0.23
N TRP A 104 11.90 1.70 -0.34
CA TRP A 104 11.10 2.04 0.84
C TRP A 104 10.21 0.88 1.33
N LEU A 105 10.14 -0.23 0.58
CA LEU A 105 9.45 -1.46 0.98
C LEU A 105 10.46 -2.60 1.03
N ASP A 106 10.87 -2.98 2.22
CA ASP A 106 11.68 -4.17 2.50
C ASP A 106 10.84 -5.28 3.14
N ARG A 107 11.46 -6.41 3.52
CA ARG A 107 10.74 -7.53 4.17
C ARG A 107 10.01 -7.14 5.46
N PRO A 108 10.65 -6.44 6.43
CA PRO A 108 9.96 -5.90 7.60
C PRO A 108 8.79 -5.00 7.26
N GLU A 109 8.94 -4.12 6.27
CA GLU A 109 7.87 -3.20 5.88
C GLU A 109 6.69 -3.94 5.20
N VAL A 110 6.94 -4.97 4.39
CA VAL A 110 5.87 -5.84 3.86
C VAL A 110 5.07 -6.48 5.00
N ILE A 111 5.73 -6.90 6.08
CA ILE A 111 5.03 -7.46 7.25
C ILE A 111 4.12 -6.41 7.89
N LYS A 112 4.58 -5.16 8.02
CA LYS A 112 3.78 -4.04 8.56
C LYS A 112 2.58 -3.72 7.67
N VAL A 113 2.78 -3.69 6.35
CA VAL A 113 1.69 -3.51 5.37
C VAL A 113 0.65 -4.61 5.52
N CYS A 114 1.06 -5.87 5.58
CA CYS A 114 0.15 -6.99 5.77
C CYS A 114 -0.59 -6.94 7.11
N ALA A 115 0.09 -6.59 8.19
CA ALA A 115 -0.54 -6.41 9.50
C ALA A 115 -1.53 -5.25 9.51
N HIS A 116 -1.28 -4.21 8.70
CA HIS A 116 -2.21 -3.11 8.50
C HIS A 116 -3.46 -3.57 7.75
N LEU A 117 -3.30 -4.24 6.61
CA LEU A 117 -4.42 -4.75 5.80
C LEU A 117 -5.32 -5.73 6.59
N ALA A 118 -4.76 -6.47 7.56
CA ALA A 118 -5.52 -7.39 8.41
C ALA A 118 -6.52 -6.70 9.35
N ARG A 119 -6.47 -5.38 9.49
CA ARG A 119 -7.41 -4.61 10.32
C ARG A 119 -8.70 -4.26 9.59
N PHE A 120 -8.73 -4.39 8.28
CA PHE A 120 -9.89 -4.09 7.47
C PHE A 120 -10.73 -5.35 7.24
N PRO A 121 -12.05 -5.24 7.32
CA PRO A 121 -12.93 -6.36 6.98
C PRO A 121 -12.80 -6.71 5.50
N VAL A 122 -13.02 -7.97 5.19
CA VAL A 122 -13.20 -8.42 3.80
C VAL A 122 -14.51 -7.85 3.30
N ASP A 123 -14.51 -7.24 2.14
CA ASP A 123 -15.71 -6.72 1.49
C ASP A 123 -15.81 -7.22 0.03
N ALA A 124 -16.80 -6.71 -0.71
CA ALA A 124 -17.03 -7.15 -2.08
C ALA A 124 -15.95 -6.72 -3.08
N THR A 125 -15.17 -5.69 -2.74
CA THR A 125 -14.12 -5.12 -3.61
C THR A 125 -12.74 -5.63 -3.25
N HIS A 126 -12.49 -5.89 -1.96
CA HIS A 126 -11.16 -6.27 -1.50
C HIS A 126 -11.05 -7.77 -1.22
N PRO A 127 -10.13 -8.48 -1.88
CA PRO A 127 -9.85 -9.89 -1.59
C PRO A 127 -9.41 -10.11 -0.14
N PRO A 128 -9.53 -11.35 0.39
CA PRO A 128 -9.08 -11.68 1.73
C PRO A 128 -7.62 -11.30 1.97
N VAL A 129 -7.31 -10.76 3.15
CA VAL A 129 -5.97 -10.27 3.50
C VAL A 129 -4.85 -11.28 3.24
N GLY A 130 -5.09 -12.57 3.49
CA GLY A 130 -4.11 -13.62 3.22
C GLY A 130 -3.74 -13.72 1.74
N VAL A 131 -4.73 -13.53 0.85
CA VAL A 131 -4.55 -13.53 -0.61
C VAL A 131 -3.79 -12.29 -1.04
N ARG A 132 -4.18 -11.10 -0.54
CA ARG A 132 -3.48 -9.84 -0.81
C ARG A 132 -2.02 -9.90 -0.34
N CYS A 133 -1.77 -10.38 0.88
CA CYS A 133 -0.42 -10.48 1.43
C CYS A 133 0.47 -11.48 0.69
N ALA A 134 -0.08 -12.60 0.22
CA ALA A 134 0.66 -13.52 -0.63
C ALA A 134 1.06 -12.85 -1.95
N ASN A 135 0.16 -12.09 -2.54
CA ASN A 135 0.41 -11.33 -3.77
C ASN A 135 1.49 -10.24 -3.56
N ILE A 136 1.38 -9.44 -2.50
CA ILE A 136 2.35 -8.40 -2.13
C ILE A 136 3.75 -9.01 -1.98
N ARG A 137 3.89 -10.11 -1.26
CA ARG A 137 5.16 -10.81 -1.06
C ARG A 137 5.76 -11.30 -2.38
N ARG A 138 4.93 -11.91 -3.23
CA ARG A 138 5.34 -12.39 -4.55
C ARG A 138 5.79 -11.24 -5.44
N CYS A 139 4.98 -10.18 -5.54
CA CYS A 139 5.23 -9.04 -6.43
C CYS A 139 6.43 -8.19 -6.01
N SER A 140 6.70 -8.09 -4.71
CA SER A 140 7.87 -7.37 -4.21
C SER A 140 9.20 -8.03 -4.60
N GLY A 141 9.21 -9.33 -4.91
CA GLY A 141 10.44 -10.09 -5.20
C GLY A 141 11.36 -10.28 -3.98
N LEU A 142 10.97 -9.76 -2.82
CA LEU A 142 11.84 -9.73 -1.63
C LEU A 142 11.95 -11.08 -0.91
N PHE A 143 11.05 -12.02 -1.17
CA PHE A 143 10.94 -13.27 -0.40
C PHE A 143 11.54 -14.51 -1.09
N GLY A 144 12.11 -14.34 -2.30
CA GLY A 144 12.67 -15.43 -3.11
C GLY A 144 11.58 -16.36 -3.69
N GLU A 145 11.98 -17.25 -4.59
CA GLU A 145 11.04 -18.17 -5.26
C GLU A 145 10.49 -19.30 -4.37
N GLY A 146 10.95 -19.39 -3.12
CA GLY A 146 10.43 -20.36 -2.14
C GLY A 146 9.03 -20.06 -1.62
N GLY A 147 8.42 -18.94 -2.03
CA GLY A 147 7.10 -18.46 -1.60
C GLY A 147 6.04 -18.53 -2.69
N SER A 148 6.25 -19.28 -3.76
CA SER A 148 5.19 -19.55 -4.75
C SER A 148 4.06 -20.30 -4.06
N GLN A 149 3.10 -19.58 -3.50
CA GLN A 149 1.82 -20.21 -3.22
C GLN A 149 1.24 -20.67 -4.57
N PRO A 150 0.71 -21.89 -4.63
CA PRO A 150 0.08 -22.39 -5.85
C PRO A 150 -0.96 -21.37 -6.31
N GLN A 151 -1.01 -21.14 -7.62
CA GLN A 151 -2.07 -20.36 -8.26
C GLN A 151 -3.42 -20.83 -7.68
N PRO A 152 -4.43 -19.97 -7.53
CA PRO A 152 -5.73 -20.39 -7.01
C PRO A 152 -6.28 -21.64 -7.68
N GLN A 153 -6.00 -21.81 -8.96
CA GLN A 153 -6.34 -23.03 -9.71
C GLN A 153 -5.55 -24.25 -9.25
N GLU A 154 -4.25 -24.13 -8.99
CA GLU A 154 -3.42 -25.23 -8.48
C GLU A 154 -3.76 -25.57 -7.02
N ALA A 155 -4.11 -24.58 -6.21
CA ALA A 155 -4.58 -24.79 -4.84
C ALA A 155 -5.92 -25.56 -4.83
N GLN A 156 -6.80 -25.21 -5.76
CA GLN A 156 -8.10 -25.85 -5.93
C GLN A 156 -7.93 -27.29 -6.48
N GLN A 157 -7.01 -27.47 -7.42
CA GLN A 157 -6.70 -28.79 -7.98
C GLN A 157 -6.08 -29.72 -6.93
N ARG A 158 -5.13 -29.25 -6.11
CA ARG A 158 -4.56 -29.99 -4.98
C ARG A 158 -5.58 -30.28 -3.85
N ALA A 159 -6.60 -29.41 -3.69
CA ALA A 159 -7.69 -29.65 -2.76
C ALA A 159 -8.61 -30.78 -3.25
N LEU A 160 -8.90 -30.81 -4.55
CA LEU A 160 -9.68 -31.89 -5.20
C LEU A 160 -8.92 -33.21 -5.20
N GLU A 161 -7.60 -33.22 -5.41
CA GLU A 161 -6.77 -34.42 -5.34
C GLU A 161 -6.72 -35.01 -3.93
N ARG A 162 -6.81 -34.17 -2.88
CA ARG A 162 -6.84 -34.61 -1.48
C ARG A 162 -8.23 -35.05 -1.00
N ASN A 163 -9.28 -34.59 -1.65
CA ASN A 163 -10.66 -34.96 -1.34
C ASN A 163 -11.46 -35.05 -2.65
N PRO A 164 -11.41 -36.22 -3.35
CA PRO A 164 -12.06 -36.40 -4.64
C PRO A 164 -13.59 -36.25 -4.61
N ASP A 165 -14.19 -36.32 -3.40
CA ASP A 165 -15.64 -36.16 -3.21
C ASP A 165 -16.03 -34.68 -2.94
N ALA A 166 -15.09 -33.73 -2.90
CA ALA A 166 -15.38 -32.33 -2.73
C ALA A 166 -16.00 -31.74 -4.01
N THR A 167 -17.22 -31.29 -3.91
CA THR A 167 -17.91 -30.59 -5.00
C THR A 167 -17.17 -29.27 -5.32
N PRO A 168 -16.82 -28.98 -6.58
CA PRO A 168 -16.20 -27.72 -6.95
C PRO A 168 -17.13 -26.56 -6.56
N LEU A 169 -16.60 -25.55 -5.87
CA LEU A 169 -17.31 -24.30 -5.65
C LEU A 169 -17.58 -23.67 -7.02
N THR A 170 -18.82 -23.79 -7.47
CA THR A 170 -19.26 -23.11 -8.69
C THR A 170 -19.19 -21.60 -8.45
N THR A 171 -18.37 -20.94 -9.25
CA THR A 171 -18.36 -19.47 -9.33
C THR A 171 -19.77 -18.99 -9.62
N PRO A 172 -20.35 -18.07 -8.83
CA PRO A 172 -21.67 -17.54 -9.17
C PRO A 172 -21.55 -16.80 -10.51
N THR A 173 -22.33 -17.27 -11.50
CA THR A 173 -22.48 -16.56 -12.77
C THR A 173 -23.20 -15.24 -12.47
N VAL A 174 -22.48 -14.13 -12.60
CA VAL A 174 -23.08 -12.79 -12.53
C VAL A 174 -23.97 -12.64 -13.75
N VAL A 175 -25.27 -12.81 -13.56
CA VAL A 175 -26.28 -12.49 -14.57
C VAL A 175 -26.39 -10.97 -14.61
N ALA A 176 -25.80 -10.35 -15.62
CA ALA A 176 -26.02 -8.95 -15.92
C ALA A 176 -27.52 -8.74 -16.17
N ARG A 177 -28.22 -8.08 -15.24
CA ARG A 177 -29.55 -7.55 -15.53
C ARG A 177 -29.39 -6.35 -16.44
N GLN A 178 -29.80 -6.51 -17.70
CA GLN A 178 -30.11 -5.38 -18.56
C GLN A 178 -31.29 -4.65 -17.91
N LEU A 179 -31.10 -3.39 -17.61
CA LEU A 179 -32.18 -2.45 -17.28
C LEU A 179 -32.67 -1.88 -18.61
N ASP A 180 -33.91 -2.23 -18.98
CA ASP A 180 -34.69 -1.54 -20.02
C ASP A 180 -35.17 -0.17 -19.52
#